data_357834dd0678b847c787102af30d693d
#
_entry.id   357834dd0678b847c787102af30d693d
#
_cell.length_a   1.000
_cell.length_b   1.000
_cell.length_c   1.000
_cell.angle_alpha   90.00
_cell.angle_beta   90.00
_cell.angle_gamma   90.00
#
_symmetry.space_group_name_H-M   'P 1'
#
loop_
_entity.id
_entity.type
_entity.pdbx_description
1 polymer ?
#
loop_
_entity_poly.entity_id
_entity_poly.type
_entity_poly.pdbx_seq_one_letter_code
_entity_poly.pdbx_strand_id
1 'polypeptide(L)'
;MAFTNNIMIVRHRLLTELVKLWKNGELTTDKIDRLPLELSPRRSKHAGRCCVHKERAVWKYKSLPLLGLDMDDETDELTPLSEYAARAIERANNGKPKDNIMCVIDEACSACVQINYEITDLCRGCTARSCQYNCPKGAVHVHADTGKAWIDHDTCISCGICHKSCPYHAIVYIPVPCEESCPVKAISKDEHGIEHIDENKCIYCGKCMNACPFGAIFEISQTFDVLQRIRKGEQVVA
;
A
#
# COMPACT_ATOMS: atom_id res chain seq x y z
N MET A 1 14.88 18.60 -0.03
CA MET A 1 15.43 17.23 0.05
C MET A 1 14.29 16.27 -0.18
N ALA A 2 14.39 15.38 -1.15
CA ALA A 2 13.40 14.30 -1.30
C ALA A 2 13.61 13.30 -0.17
N PHE A 3 12.58 13.01 0.61
CA PHE A 3 12.64 11.98 1.64
C PHE A 3 12.67 10.61 0.95
N THR A 4 13.79 9.92 1.04
CA THR A 4 13.90 8.53 0.60
C THR A 4 13.27 7.65 1.68
N ASN A 5 12.21 6.93 1.33
CA ASN A 5 11.63 5.93 2.22
C ASN A 5 12.06 4.51 1.83
N ASN A 6 11.93 3.57 2.74
CA ASN A 6 12.34 2.19 2.51
C ASN A 6 11.56 1.50 1.37
N ILE A 7 10.32 1.96 1.11
CA ILE A 7 9.47 1.39 0.05
C ILE A 7 10.08 1.66 -1.32
N MET A 8 10.63 2.85 -1.54
CA MET A 8 11.31 3.18 -2.79
C MET A 8 12.57 2.32 -3.00
N ILE A 9 13.32 2.06 -1.93
CA ILE A 9 14.49 1.17 -1.96
C ILE A 9 14.07 -0.26 -2.32
N VAL A 10 13.03 -0.76 -1.65
CA VAL A 10 12.45 -2.09 -1.87
C VAL A 10 12.01 -2.25 -3.32
N ARG A 11 11.28 -1.28 -3.85
CA ARG A 11 10.78 -1.25 -5.22
C ARG A 11 11.92 -1.23 -6.24
N HIS A 12 12.89 -0.34 -6.05
CA HIS A 12 14.06 -0.26 -6.92
C HIS A 12 14.85 -1.56 -6.91
N ARG A 13 15.03 -2.18 -5.74
CA ARG A 13 15.69 -3.48 -5.61
C ARG A 13 14.94 -4.56 -6.40
N LEU A 14 13.62 -4.67 -6.22
CA LEU A 14 12.79 -5.66 -6.89
C LEU A 14 12.86 -5.50 -8.42
N LEU A 15 12.66 -4.28 -8.92
CA LEU A 15 12.77 -3.99 -10.35
C LEU A 15 14.16 -4.32 -10.91
N THR A 16 15.22 -4.00 -10.16
CA THR A 16 16.60 -4.33 -10.56
C THR A 16 16.81 -5.83 -10.72
N GLU A 17 16.31 -6.64 -9.79
CA GLU A 17 16.44 -8.10 -9.87
C GLU A 17 15.62 -8.67 -11.04
N LEU A 18 14.40 -8.17 -11.27
CA LEU A 18 13.58 -8.57 -12.41
C LEU A 18 14.26 -8.24 -13.76
N VAL A 19 14.85 -7.04 -13.88
CA VAL A 19 15.59 -6.65 -15.10
C VAL A 19 16.85 -7.49 -15.29
N LYS A 20 17.56 -7.87 -14.23
CA LYS A 20 18.70 -8.79 -14.30
C LYS A 20 18.27 -10.16 -14.83
N LEU A 21 17.18 -10.73 -14.29
CA LEU A 21 16.64 -11.99 -14.77
C LEU A 21 16.25 -11.91 -16.26
N TRP A 22 15.61 -10.80 -16.66
CA TRP A 22 15.26 -10.57 -18.06
C TRP A 22 16.51 -10.51 -18.97
N LYS A 23 17.54 -9.76 -18.55
CA LYS A 23 18.80 -9.62 -19.30
C LYS A 23 19.48 -10.97 -19.50
N ASN A 24 19.42 -11.84 -18.51
CA ASN A 24 20.02 -13.18 -18.55
C ASN A 24 19.14 -14.21 -19.31
N GLY A 25 17.92 -13.86 -19.73
CA GLY A 25 16.97 -14.80 -20.33
C GLY A 25 16.32 -15.75 -19.34
N GLU A 26 16.36 -15.42 -18.06
CA GLU A 26 15.92 -16.27 -16.94
C GLU A 26 14.58 -15.80 -16.33
N LEU A 27 13.98 -14.73 -16.84
CA LEU A 27 12.76 -14.15 -16.30
C LEU A 27 11.55 -15.10 -16.32
N THR A 28 11.49 -16.00 -17.30
CA THR A 28 10.38 -16.96 -17.47
C THR A 28 10.75 -18.37 -17.01
N THR A 29 11.81 -18.50 -16.23
CA THR A 29 12.28 -19.76 -15.65
C THR A 29 11.92 -19.85 -14.16
N ASP A 30 12.15 -21.02 -13.57
CA ASP A 30 12.00 -21.25 -12.12
C ASP A 30 12.85 -20.31 -11.23
N LYS A 31 13.81 -19.61 -11.81
CA LYS A 31 14.62 -18.64 -11.09
C LYS A 31 13.82 -17.47 -10.56
N ILE A 32 12.84 -16.95 -11.33
CA ILE A 32 11.98 -15.89 -10.84
C ILE A 32 11.10 -16.37 -9.67
N ASP A 33 10.69 -17.64 -9.67
CA ASP A 33 9.89 -18.22 -8.58
C ASP A 33 10.67 -18.27 -7.25
N ARG A 34 12.00 -18.26 -7.33
CA ARG A 34 12.89 -18.21 -6.17
C ARG A 34 13.14 -16.80 -5.66
N LEU A 35 12.85 -15.77 -6.45
CA LEU A 35 13.11 -14.38 -6.08
C LEU A 35 12.49 -13.97 -4.73
N PRO A 36 11.23 -14.31 -4.40
CA PRO A 36 10.68 -14.02 -3.08
C PRO A 36 11.44 -14.69 -1.93
N LEU A 37 12.00 -15.89 -2.15
CA LEU A 37 12.81 -16.58 -1.14
C LEU A 37 14.18 -15.93 -0.94
N GLU A 38 14.79 -15.44 -2.02
CA GLU A 38 16.09 -14.76 -1.99
C GLU A 38 15.99 -13.38 -1.34
N LEU A 39 14.89 -12.65 -1.61
CA LEU A 39 14.64 -11.35 -1.02
C LEU A 39 14.26 -11.46 0.47
N SER A 40 13.58 -12.54 0.87
CA SER A 40 13.20 -12.82 2.26
C SER A 40 13.61 -14.23 2.69
N PRO A 41 14.90 -14.44 2.96
CA PRO A 41 15.40 -15.72 3.46
C PRO A 41 14.87 -16.01 4.87
N ARG A 42 14.63 -17.29 5.19
CA ARG A 42 14.00 -17.72 6.45
C ARG A 42 14.71 -17.22 7.72
N ARG A 43 16.01 -16.96 7.64
CA ARG A 43 16.84 -16.46 8.76
C ARG A 43 17.33 -15.03 8.51
N SER A 44 16.50 -14.21 7.89
CA SER A 44 16.82 -12.80 7.69
C SER A 44 16.93 -12.09 9.04
N LYS A 45 17.93 -11.20 9.16
CA LYS A 45 18.04 -10.27 10.29
C LYS A 45 17.06 -9.10 10.19
N HIS A 46 16.47 -8.89 9.01
CA HIS A 46 15.47 -7.86 8.83
C HIS A 46 14.11 -8.41 9.24
N ALA A 47 13.54 -7.81 10.27
CA ALA A 47 12.17 -8.08 10.64
C ALA A 47 11.25 -7.48 9.56
N GLY A 48 10.51 -8.33 8.87
CA GLY A 48 9.41 -7.90 8.03
C GLY A 48 8.23 -7.43 8.87
N ARG A 49 7.17 -6.99 8.20
CA ARG A 49 5.93 -6.54 8.86
C ARG A 49 5.18 -7.70 9.55
N CYS A 50 5.38 -8.91 9.05
CA CYS A 50 4.70 -10.12 9.52
C CYS A 50 5.69 -11.30 9.48
N CYS A 51 5.18 -12.51 9.32
CA CYS A 51 6.01 -13.71 9.14
C CYS A 51 6.67 -13.73 7.75
N VAL A 52 7.74 -14.52 7.63
CA VAL A 52 8.48 -14.68 6.37
C VAL A 52 7.62 -15.16 5.20
N HIS A 53 6.54 -15.90 5.46
CA HIS A 53 5.64 -16.40 4.42
C HIS A 53 4.81 -15.26 3.83
N LYS A 54 4.25 -14.39 4.66
CA LYS A 54 3.54 -13.19 4.18
C LYS A 54 4.47 -12.26 3.43
N GLU A 55 5.69 -12.05 3.91
CA GLU A 55 6.69 -11.24 3.21
C GLU A 55 6.99 -11.77 1.79
N ARG A 56 7.10 -13.10 1.65
CA ARG A 56 7.32 -13.74 0.35
C ARG A 56 6.11 -13.61 -0.58
N ALA A 57 4.89 -13.75 -0.05
CA ALA A 57 3.67 -13.46 -0.81
C ALA A 57 3.66 -12.01 -1.30
N VAL A 58 3.93 -11.05 -0.40
CA VAL A 58 4.02 -9.63 -0.76
C VAL A 58 5.07 -9.37 -1.86
N TRP A 59 6.23 -10.05 -1.82
CA TRP A 59 7.22 -9.93 -2.90
C TRP A 59 6.71 -10.48 -4.22
N LYS A 60 6.00 -11.62 -4.20
CA LYS A 60 5.37 -12.21 -5.39
C LYS A 60 4.40 -11.22 -6.01
N TYR A 61 3.44 -10.73 -5.24
CA TYR A 61 2.40 -9.83 -5.74
C TYR A 61 2.94 -8.45 -6.16
N LYS A 62 3.93 -7.90 -5.46
CA LYS A 62 4.64 -6.68 -5.90
C LYS A 62 5.38 -6.85 -7.23
N SER A 63 5.70 -8.07 -7.63
CA SER A 63 6.34 -8.33 -8.92
C SER A 63 5.36 -8.20 -10.09
N LEU A 64 4.06 -8.46 -9.89
CA LEU A 64 3.05 -8.40 -10.95
C LEU A 64 2.98 -7.02 -11.62
N PRO A 65 2.73 -5.92 -10.89
CA PRO A 65 2.69 -4.59 -11.50
C PRO A 65 4.04 -4.17 -12.11
N LEU A 66 5.16 -4.60 -11.55
CA LEU A 66 6.47 -4.32 -12.16
C LEU A 66 6.71 -5.09 -13.46
N LEU A 67 6.06 -6.24 -13.64
CA LEU A 67 5.99 -6.98 -14.91
C LEU A 67 4.96 -6.36 -15.88
N GLY A 68 4.18 -5.39 -15.43
CA GLY A 68 3.13 -4.73 -16.20
C GLY A 68 1.79 -5.44 -16.16
N LEU A 69 1.54 -6.29 -15.19
CA LEU A 69 0.26 -6.95 -14.94
C LEU A 69 -0.52 -6.18 -13.86
N ASP A 70 -1.84 -6.32 -13.86
CA ASP A 70 -2.69 -5.84 -12.79
C ASP A 70 -2.95 -6.96 -11.77
N MET A 71 -3.50 -6.61 -10.60
CA MET A 71 -3.94 -7.60 -9.62
C MET A 71 -5.12 -8.43 -10.15
N ASP A 72 -5.96 -7.86 -11.02
CA ASP A 72 -7.04 -8.59 -11.70
C ASP A 72 -6.55 -9.68 -12.66
N ASP A 73 -5.26 -9.69 -13.02
CA ASP A 73 -4.65 -10.75 -13.82
C ASP A 73 -4.31 -11.99 -12.99
N GLU A 74 -4.37 -11.88 -11.67
CA GLU A 74 -4.19 -12.97 -10.73
C GLU A 74 -5.48 -13.78 -10.66
N THR A 75 -5.42 -15.06 -11.00
CA THR A 75 -6.57 -15.97 -11.01
C THR A 75 -6.41 -17.13 -10.04
N ASP A 76 -5.19 -17.41 -9.61
CA ASP A 76 -4.85 -18.48 -8.70
C ASP A 76 -3.53 -18.15 -7.98
N GLU A 77 -3.62 -18.02 -6.65
CA GLU A 77 -2.45 -17.73 -5.79
C GLU A 77 -1.34 -18.79 -5.89
N LEU A 78 -1.64 -20.00 -6.36
CA LEU A 78 -0.67 -21.06 -6.57
C LEU A 78 0.08 -20.93 -7.90
N THR A 79 -0.41 -20.10 -8.82
CA THR A 79 0.27 -19.84 -10.10
C THR A 79 1.69 -19.33 -9.84
N PRO A 80 2.72 -19.96 -10.41
CA PRO A 80 4.11 -19.54 -10.22
C PRO A 80 4.38 -18.19 -10.89
N LEU A 81 5.34 -17.44 -10.35
CA LEU A 81 5.70 -16.11 -10.86
C LEU A 81 6.28 -16.19 -12.28
N SER A 82 6.92 -17.32 -12.64
CA SER A 82 7.42 -17.61 -13.99
C SER A 82 6.32 -17.63 -15.05
N GLU A 83 5.12 -18.10 -14.71
CA GLU A 83 3.97 -18.09 -15.61
C GLU A 83 3.45 -16.66 -15.82
N TYR A 84 3.33 -15.87 -14.75
CA TYR A 84 2.99 -14.44 -14.86
C TYR A 84 4.03 -13.69 -15.71
N ALA A 85 5.31 -13.98 -15.52
CA ALA A 85 6.37 -13.38 -16.33
C ALA A 85 6.26 -13.77 -17.81
N ALA A 86 5.89 -15.03 -18.12
CA ALA A 86 5.65 -15.47 -19.49
C ALA A 86 4.48 -14.72 -20.14
N ARG A 87 3.35 -14.60 -19.43
CA ARG A 87 2.18 -13.81 -19.87
C ARG A 87 2.56 -12.34 -20.11
N ALA A 88 3.35 -11.74 -19.22
CA ALA A 88 3.82 -10.36 -19.35
C ALA A 88 4.70 -10.16 -20.60
N ILE A 89 5.63 -11.09 -20.86
CA ILE A 89 6.49 -11.05 -22.05
C ILE A 89 5.69 -11.28 -23.34
N GLU A 90 4.74 -12.20 -23.34
CA GLU A 90 3.85 -12.44 -24.48
C GLU A 90 3.03 -11.18 -24.79
N ARG A 91 2.43 -10.55 -23.79
CA ARG A 91 1.72 -9.29 -23.94
C ARG A 91 2.65 -8.20 -24.50
N ALA A 92 3.83 -8.02 -23.92
CA ALA A 92 4.81 -7.03 -24.38
C ALA A 92 5.27 -7.25 -25.83
N ASN A 93 5.21 -8.49 -26.32
CA ASN A 93 5.55 -8.83 -27.69
C ASN A 93 4.43 -8.56 -28.69
N ASN A 94 3.18 -8.80 -28.33
CA ASN A 94 2.05 -8.92 -29.25
C ASN A 94 0.92 -7.94 -28.93
N GLY A 95 0.92 -7.37 -27.72
CA GLY A 95 -0.18 -6.56 -27.21
C GLY A 95 0.14 -5.07 -27.07
N LYS A 96 -0.80 -4.37 -26.44
CA LYS A 96 -0.63 -3.00 -25.97
C LYS A 96 -0.40 -3.02 -24.45
N PRO A 97 0.30 -2.02 -23.89
CA PRO A 97 0.30 -1.79 -22.45
C PRO A 97 -1.13 -1.65 -21.92
N LYS A 98 -1.35 -1.96 -20.65
CA LYS A 98 -2.63 -1.71 -20.01
C LYS A 98 -2.92 -0.19 -19.94
N ASP A 99 -4.18 0.17 -20.06
CA ASP A 99 -4.61 1.57 -19.91
C ASP A 99 -4.57 2.01 -18.45
N ASN A 100 -4.85 1.09 -17.52
CA ASN A 100 -4.68 1.30 -16.09
C ASN A 100 -3.19 1.34 -15.73
N ILE A 101 -2.76 2.38 -15.02
CA ILE A 101 -1.36 2.60 -14.63
C ILE A 101 -1.12 2.53 -13.12
N MET A 102 -2.15 2.26 -12.32
CA MET A 102 -2.06 2.17 -10.87
C MET A 102 -2.87 0.97 -10.38
N CYS A 103 -2.32 0.23 -9.44
CA CYS A 103 -3.03 -0.87 -8.75
C CYS A 103 -2.81 -0.82 -7.24
N VAL A 104 -3.68 -1.50 -6.51
CA VAL A 104 -3.54 -1.77 -5.08
C VAL A 104 -3.27 -3.24 -4.89
N ILE A 105 -2.22 -3.56 -4.16
CA ILE A 105 -1.83 -4.92 -3.80
C ILE A 105 -2.45 -5.20 -2.43
N ASP A 106 -3.48 -6.00 -2.39
CA ASP A 106 -4.27 -6.32 -1.20
C ASP A 106 -3.44 -7.03 -0.13
N GLU A 107 -2.57 -7.99 -0.47
CA GLU A 107 -1.67 -8.64 0.49
C GLU A 107 -0.72 -7.66 1.17
N ALA A 108 -0.37 -6.57 0.50
CA ALA A 108 0.46 -5.52 1.07
C ALA A 108 -0.36 -4.46 1.81
N CYS A 109 -1.64 -4.31 1.50
CA CYS A 109 -2.54 -3.37 2.15
C CYS A 109 -2.71 -3.72 3.64
N SER A 110 -2.74 -2.70 4.49
CA SER A 110 -2.91 -2.87 5.94
C SER A 110 -4.35 -2.73 6.38
N ALA A 111 -5.28 -2.49 5.47
CA ALA A 111 -6.66 -2.15 5.81
C ALA A 111 -6.70 -1.10 6.94
N CYS A 112 -6.04 0.05 6.72
CA CYS A 112 -5.90 1.10 7.74
C CYS A 112 -7.27 1.47 8.31
N VAL A 113 -7.39 1.48 9.64
CA VAL A 113 -8.68 1.70 10.31
C VAL A 113 -9.18 3.12 10.03
N GLN A 114 -10.46 3.27 9.72
CA GLN A 114 -11.11 4.58 9.52
C GLN A 114 -11.49 5.29 10.84
N ILE A 115 -10.65 5.12 11.85
CA ILE A 115 -10.78 5.81 13.14
C ILE A 115 -9.90 7.04 13.09
N ASN A 116 -10.51 8.20 12.89
CA ASN A 116 -9.75 9.45 12.74
C ASN A 116 -9.18 9.97 14.06
N TYR A 117 -9.80 9.65 15.20
CA TYR A 117 -9.35 10.13 16.52
C TYR A 117 -9.42 9.01 17.55
N GLU A 118 -8.34 8.86 18.33
CA GLU A 118 -8.23 7.86 19.39
C GLU A 118 -7.66 8.52 20.67
N ILE A 119 -8.13 8.07 21.83
CA ILE A 119 -7.61 8.54 23.13
C ILE A 119 -6.54 7.57 23.60
N THR A 120 -5.33 8.06 23.73
CA THR A 120 -4.17 7.28 24.14
C THR A 120 -4.08 7.13 25.66
N ASP A 121 -3.18 6.25 26.12
CA ASP A 121 -2.87 6.07 27.54
C ASP A 121 -2.29 7.32 28.24
N LEU A 122 -1.92 8.34 27.47
CA LEU A 122 -1.53 9.65 28.00
C LEU A 122 -2.69 10.40 28.67
N CYS A 123 -3.93 9.93 28.51
CA CYS A 123 -5.10 10.52 29.16
C CYS A 123 -4.94 10.51 30.68
N ARG A 124 -5.02 11.72 31.31
CA ARG A 124 -4.82 11.90 32.74
C ARG A 124 -6.10 11.77 33.55
N GLY A 125 -7.26 11.50 32.93
CA GLY A 125 -8.54 11.50 33.66
C GLY A 125 -8.87 12.84 34.32
N CYS A 126 -8.57 13.96 33.62
CA CYS A 126 -8.66 15.32 34.22
C CYS A 126 -10.08 15.69 34.60
N THR A 127 -10.22 16.52 35.64
CA THR A 127 -11.53 17.00 36.14
C THR A 127 -12.24 17.91 35.13
N ALA A 128 -11.48 18.66 34.33
CA ALA A 128 -12.05 19.61 33.36
C ALA A 128 -12.84 18.93 32.25
N ARG A 129 -12.44 17.71 31.86
CA ARG A 129 -13.12 16.88 30.84
C ARG A 129 -13.52 17.65 29.58
N SER A 130 -12.68 18.57 29.14
CA SER A 130 -12.96 19.45 28.00
C SER A 130 -13.27 18.66 26.71
N CYS A 131 -12.64 17.48 26.51
CA CYS A 131 -12.93 16.59 25.39
C CYS A 131 -14.38 16.06 25.40
N GLN A 132 -14.93 15.75 26.58
CA GLN A 132 -16.30 15.26 26.75
C GLN A 132 -17.32 16.38 26.59
N TYR A 133 -17.13 17.50 27.32
CA TYR A 133 -18.10 18.58 27.30
C TYR A 133 -18.17 19.38 26.00
N ASN A 134 -17.08 19.36 25.20
CA ASN A 134 -17.09 19.99 23.87
C ASN A 134 -17.46 19.04 22.74
N CYS A 135 -17.77 17.79 23.04
CA CYS A 135 -18.17 16.85 21.98
C CYS A 135 -19.62 17.10 21.55
N PRO A 136 -19.87 17.56 20.29
CA PRO A 136 -21.22 17.92 19.84
C PRO A 136 -22.17 16.72 19.71
N LYS A 137 -21.59 15.50 19.63
CA LYS A 137 -22.36 14.24 19.52
C LYS A 137 -22.38 13.43 20.82
N GLY A 138 -21.70 13.92 21.89
CA GLY A 138 -21.58 13.18 23.12
C GLY A 138 -20.79 11.87 23.03
N ALA A 139 -20.00 11.70 21.96
CA ALA A 139 -19.25 10.46 21.66
C ALA A 139 -18.07 10.22 22.60
N VAL A 140 -17.70 11.17 23.45
CA VAL A 140 -16.58 11.02 24.41
C VAL A 140 -17.13 10.65 25.76
N HIS A 141 -16.75 9.49 26.26
CA HIS A 141 -17.17 8.94 27.55
C HIS A 141 -15.97 8.82 28.50
N VAL A 142 -16.24 8.54 29.77
CA VAL A 142 -15.22 8.37 30.81
C VAL A 142 -15.48 7.05 31.54
N HIS A 143 -14.46 6.23 31.65
CA HIS A 143 -14.52 5.00 32.47
C HIS A 143 -14.68 5.35 33.95
N ALA A 144 -15.61 4.71 34.62
CA ALA A 144 -15.91 4.98 36.02
C ALA A 144 -14.78 4.54 36.96
N ASP A 145 -14.05 3.50 36.61
CA ASP A 145 -12.96 2.90 37.40
C ASP A 145 -11.62 3.62 37.21
N THR A 146 -11.26 3.95 35.98
CA THR A 146 -9.95 4.55 35.66
C THR A 146 -9.98 6.06 35.54
N GLY A 147 -11.17 6.64 35.37
CA GLY A 147 -11.35 8.06 35.06
C GLY A 147 -10.85 8.48 33.66
N LYS A 148 -10.26 7.58 32.89
CA LYS A 148 -9.78 7.84 31.54
C LYS A 148 -10.94 7.98 30.56
N ALA A 149 -10.79 8.86 29.61
CA ALA A 149 -11.77 9.04 28.54
C ALA A 149 -11.57 7.98 27.42
N TRP A 150 -12.65 7.70 26.70
CA TRP A 150 -12.65 6.88 25.47
C TRP A 150 -13.66 7.46 24.48
N ILE A 151 -13.52 7.13 23.19
CA ILE A 151 -14.40 7.61 22.13
C ILE A 151 -15.27 6.45 21.66
N ASP A 152 -16.58 6.68 21.61
CA ASP A 152 -17.52 5.81 20.93
C ASP A 152 -17.48 6.14 19.43
N HIS A 153 -16.89 5.22 18.65
CA HIS A 153 -16.66 5.41 17.22
C HIS A 153 -17.94 5.33 16.40
N ASP A 154 -18.99 4.70 16.90
CA ASP A 154 -20.28 4.60 16.20
C ASP A 154 -21.02 5.94 16.18
N THR A 155 -20.87 6.74 17.24
CA THR A 155 -21.48 8.08 17.35
C THR A 155 -20.53 9.21 16.96
N CYS A 156 -19.23 8.93 16.82
CA CYS A 156 -18.21 9.92 16.52
C CYS A 156 -18.29 10.38 15.05
N ILE A 157 -18.39 11.69 14.83
CA ILE A 157 -18.37 12.32 13.50
C ILE A 157 -16.99 12.82 13.08
N SER A 158 -15.95 12.45 13.79
CA SER A 158 -14.55 12.80 13.48
C SER A 158 -14.28 14.29 13.28
N CYS A 159 -14.96 15.17 14.06
CA CYS A 159 -14.83 16.63 13.93
C CYS A 159 -13.54 17.22 14.52
N GLY A 160 -12.79 16.47 15.33
CA GLY A 160 -11.52 16.87 15.92
C GLY A 160 -11.59 17.88 17.07
N ILE A 161 -12.77 18.27 17.56
CA ILE A 161 -12.91 19.24 18.66
C ILE A 161 -12.27 18.70 19.94
N CYS A 162 -12.48 17.41 20.26
CA CYS A 162 -11.89 16.75 21.42
C CYS A 162 -10.35 16.78 21.36
N HIS A 163 -9.76 16.55 20.20
CA HIS A 163 -8.31 16.63 19.98
C HIS A 163 -7.78 18.05 20.29
N LYS A 164 -8.44 19.08 19.77
CA LYS A 164 -8.03 20.47 19.99
C LYS A 164 -8.24 20.94 21.44
N SER A 165 -9.24 20.41 22.13
CA SER A 165 -9.59 20.82 23.49
C SER A 165 -8.79 20.08 24.57
N CYS A 166 -8.03 19.04 24.24
CA CYS A 166 -7.25 18.29 25.22
C CYS A 166 -5.93 19.00 25.56
N PRO A 167 -5.74 19.50 26.81
CA PRO A 167 -4.52 20.20 27.18
C PRO A 167 -3.29 19.30 27.31
N TYR A 168 -3.49 17.98 27.37
CA TYR A 168 -2.43 16.98 27.46
C TYR A 168 -2.08 16.36 26.09
N HIS A 169 -2.77 16.75 25.00
CA HIS A 169 -2.62 16.15 23.67
C HIS A 169 -2.72 14.62 23.67
N ALA A 170 -3.54 14.09 24.58
CA ALA A 170 -3.76 12.64 24.73
C ALA A 170 -4.67 12.05 23.66
N ILE A 171 -5.28 12.88 22.82
CA ILE A 171 -6.13 12.45 21.71
C ILE A 171 -5.32 12.62 20.42
N VAL A 172 -5.12 11.54 19.70
CA VAL A 172 -4.33 11.53 18.47
C VAL A 172 -5.24 11.45 17.25
N TYR A 173 -4.79 12.08 16.18
CA TYR A 173 -5.37 11.93 14.84
C TYR A 173 -4.71 10.76 14.13
N ILE A 174 -5.50 9.83 13.61
CA ILE A 174 -5.05 8.66 12.89
C ILE A 174 -5.50 8.79 11.43
N PRO A 175 -4.60 9.15 10.51
CA PRO A 175 -4.92 9.28 9.10
C PRO A 175 -5.07 7.92 8.41
N VAL A 176 -5.81 7.90 7.30
CA VAL A 176 -5.66 6.90 6.23
C VAL A 176 -4.81 7.56 5.15
N PRO A 177 -3.49 7.31 5.11
CA PRO A 177 -2.55 8.16 4.36
C PRO A 177 -2.81 8.23 2.86
N CYS A 178 -3.24 7.12 2.23
CA CYS A 178 -3.54 7.08 0.80
C CYS A 178 -4.80 7.88 0.45
N GLU A 179 -5.88 7.75 1.24
CA GLU A 179 -7.11 8.50 1.04
C GLU A 179 -6.90 10.01 1.23
N GLU A 180 -6.16 10.40 2.30
CA GLU A 180 -5.91 11.81 2.59
C GLU A 180 -5.00 12.49 1.57
N SER A 181 -4.02 11.75 1.04
CA SER A 181 -3.11 12.29 0.03
C SER A 181 -3.76 12.48 -1.34
N CYS A 182 -4.94 11.85 -1.58
CA CYS A 182 -5.62 11.91 -2.85
C CYS A 182 -6.36 13.24 -3.04
N PRO A 183 -5.93 14.12 -3.96
CA PRO A 183 -6.55 15.44 -4.16
C PRO A 183 -7.95 15.37 -4.74
N VAL A 184 -8.26 14.30 -5.47
CA VAL A 184 -9.56 14.08 -6.14
C VAL A 184 -10.44 13.05 -5.43
N LYS A 185 -10.00 12.55 -4.26
CA LYS A 185 -10.74 11.56 -3.47
C LYS A 185 -11.15 10.32 -4.27
N ALA A 186 -10.23 9.82 -5.09
CA ALA A 186 -10.41 8.64 -5.91
C ALA A 186 -10.10 7.33 -5.16
N ILE A 187 -9.69 7.40 -3.89
CA ILE A 187 -9.34 6.23 -3.07
C ILE A 187 -10.37 6.07 -1.97
N SER A 188 -10.89 4.88 -1.84
CA SER A 188 -11.85 4.50 -0.80
C SER A 188 -11.72 3.01 -0.49
N LYS A 189 -12.24 2.59 0.66
CA LYS A 189 -12.29 1.18 1.04
C LYS A 189 -13.42 0.45 0.35
N ASP A 190 -13.15 -0.80 0.01
CA ASP A 190 -14.16 -1.77 -0.39
C ASP A 190 -14.88 -2.38 0.83
N GLU A 191 -15.74 -3.37 0.59
CA GLU A 191 -16.49 -4.10 1.63
C GLU A 191 -15.60 -4.94 2.57
N HIS A 192 -14.36 -5.23 2.15
CA HIS A 192 -13.36 -5.95 2.93
C HIS A 192 -12.39 -5.02 3.68
N GLY A 193 -12.56 -3.71 3.53
CA GLY A 193 -11.70 -2.68 4.13
C GLY A 193 -10.38 -2.48 3.39
N ILE A 194 -10.22 -3.06 2.21
CA ILE A 194 -9.06 -2.87 1.34
C ILE A 194 -9.26 -1.60 0.51
N GLU A 195 -8.19 -0.87 0.28
CA GLU A 195 -8.23 0.34 -0.53
C GLU A 195 -8.46 0.01 -2.01
N HIS A 196 -9.37 0.73 -2.62
CA HIS A 196 -9.67 0.66 -4.04
C HIS A 196 -9.47 2.03 -4.70
N ILE A 197 -9.01 2.05 -5.96
CA ILE A 197 -8.81 3.27 -6.74
C ILE A 197 -9.89 3.37 -7.81
N ASP A 198 -10.73 4.39 -7.72
CA ASP A 198 -11.69 4.73 -8.78
C ASP A 198 -10.95 5.34 -9.98
N GLU A 199 -10.76 4.54 -11.02
CA GLU A 199 -10.03 4.93 -12.23
C GLU A 199 -10.66 6.11 -12.96
N ASN A 200 -11.98 6.26 -12.89
CA ASN A 200 -12.69 7.37 -13.54
C ASN A 200 -12.43 8.72 -12.86
N LYS A 201 -12.02 8.71 -11.58
CA LYS A 201 -11.66 9.91 -10.82
C LYS A 201 -10.16 10.10 -10.73
N CYS A 202 -9.38 9.04 -10.88
CA CYS A 202 -7.95 9.06 -10.67
C CYS A 202 -7.26 9.93 -11.75
N ILE A 203 -6.42 10.89 -11.32
CA ILE A 203 -5.60 11.73 -12.19
C ILE A 203 -4.15 11.25 -12.30
N TYR A 204 -3.87 10.04 -11.83
CA TYR A 204 -2.57 9.38 -11.90
C TYR A 204 -1.38 10.19 -11.34
N CYS A 205 -1.61 11.01 -10.32
CA CYS A 205 -0.58 11.90 -9.75
C CYS A 205 0.45 11.19 -8.85
N GLY A 206 0.25 9.92 -8.47
CA GLY A 206 1.16 9.10 -7.67
C GLY A 206 1.29 9.49 -6.18
N LYS A 207 0.53 10.47 -5.67
CA LYS A 207 0.64 10.90 -4.26
C LYS A 207 0.31 9.78 -3.28
N CYS A 208 -0.70 8.97 -3.57
CA CYS A 208 -1.11 7.82 -2.76
C CYS A 208 -0.01 6.76 -2.65
N MET A 209 0.71 6.50 -3.73
CA MET A 209 1.84 5.57 -3.75
C MET A 209 2.96 6.02 -2.80
N ASN A 210 3.25 7.32 -2.78
CA ASN A 210 4.27 7.89 -1.89
C ASN A 210 3.79 7.99 -0.44
N ALA A 211 2.48 8.15 -0.23
CA ALA A 211 1.89 8.28 1.10
C ALA A 211 1.67 6.94 1.79
N CYS A 212 1.45 5.84 1.06
CA CYS A 212 1.19 4.52 1.64
C CYS A 212 2.43 3.99 2.38
N PRO A 213 2.39 3.85 3.73
CA PRO A 213 3.57 3.39 4.49
C PRO A 213 3.86 1.89 4.31
N PHE A 214 2.95 1.14 3.71
CA PHE A 214 3.07 -0.29 3.47
C PHE A 214 3.52 -0.61 2.04
N GLY A 215 3.53 0.40 1.16
CA GLY A 215 3.83 0.21 -0.25
C GLY A 215 2.87 -0.78 -0.92
N ALA A 216 1.58 -0.63 -0.62
CA ALA A 216 0.53 -1.43 -1.24
C ALA A 216 0.09 -0.88 -2.60
N ILE A 217 0.33 0.41 -2.84
CA ILE A 217 -0.05 1.06 -4.10
C ILE A 217 1.18 1.11 -5.01
N PHE A 218 1.03 0.55 -6.20
CA PHE A 218 2.09 0.46 -7.21
C PHE A 218 1.62 1.02 -8.55
N GLU A 219 2.57 1.48 -9.37
CA GLU A 219 2.32 1.67 -10.80
C GLU A 219 2.45 0.35 -11.55
N ILE A 220 1.61 0.18 -12.55
CA ILE A 220 1.75 -0.88 -13.55
C ILE A 220 2.83 -0.44 -14.54
N SER A 221 3.99 -1.07 -14.45
CA SER A 221 5.19 -0.65 -15.17
C SER A 221 5.16 -1.08 -16.63
N GLN A 222 5.57 -0.18 -17.51
CA GLN A 222 5.79 -0.48 -18.94
C GLN A 222 7.26 -0.83 -19.23
N THR A 223 8.06 -1.08 -18.19
CA THR A 223 9.51 -1.34 -18.34
C THR A 223 9.78 -2.50 -19.29
N PHE A 224 9.07 -3.63 -19.12
CA PHE A 224 9.30 -4.81 -19.98
C PHE A 224 8.73 -4.63 -21.37
N ASP A 225 7.69 -3.83 -21.56
CA ASP A 225 7.19 -3.45 -22.88
C ASP A 225 8.26 -2.67 -23.67
N VAL A 226 8.89 -1.70 -23.04
CA VAL A 226 9.99 -0.92 -23.65
C VAL A 226 11.21 -1.81 -23.92
N LEU A 227 11.63 -2.61 -22.94
CA LEU A 227 12.78 -3.50 -23.09
C LEU A 227 12.61 -4.54 -24.21
N GLN A 228 11.40 -5.08 -24.40
CA GLN A 228 11.12 -6.01 -25.49
C GLN A 228 11.16 -5.33 -26.86
N ARG A 229 10.65 -4.10 -26.98
CA ARG A 229 10.73 -3.31 -28.22
C ARG A 229 12.18 -2.98 -28.58
N ILE A 230 12.99 -2.59 -27.61
CA ILE A 230 14.45 -2.37 -27.81
C ILE A 230 15.10 -3.67 -28.29
N ARG A 231 14.77 -4.82 -27.69
CA ARG A 231 15.31 -6.14 -28.10
C ARG A 231 14.94 -6.50 -29.53
N LYS A 232 13.77 -6.07 -30.01
CA LYS A 232 13.32 -6.25 -31.41
C LYS A 232 13.98 -5.26 -32.38
N GLY A 233 14.77 -4.33 -31.92
CA GLY A 233 15.41 -3.29 -32.71
C GLY A 233 14.50 -2.13 -33.09
N GLU A 234 13.37 -1.96 -32.42
CA GLU A 234 12.49 -0.81 -32.60
C GLU A 234 13.18 0.46 -32.05
N GLN A 235 12.99 1.58 -32.75
CA GLN A 235 13.45 2.88 -32.25
C GLN A 235 12.55 3.35 -31.13
N VAL A 236 13.13 3.53 -29.95
CA VAL A 236 12.45 4.08 -28.77
C VAL A 236 12.97 5.49 -28.51
N VAL A 237 12.08 6.46 -28.46
CA VAL A 237 12.40 7.86 -28.14
C VAL A 237 11.86 8.13 -26.73
N ALA A 238 12.71 8.71 -25.87
CA ALA A 238 12.38 9.13 -24.51
C ALA A 238 12.16 10.65 -24.43
#